data_174a7e24bf5ef7effbca9929e1978afb
#
_entry.id   174a7e24bf5ef7effbca9929e1978afb
#
_cell.length_a   1.000
_cell.length_b   1.000
_cell.length_c   1.000
_cell.angle_alpha   90.00
_cell.angle_beta   90.00
_cell.angle_gamma   90.00
#
_symmetry.space_group_name_H-M   'P 1'
#
loop_
_entity.id
_entity.type
_entity.pdbx_description
1 polymer ?
#
loop_
_entity_poly.entity_id
_entity_poly.type
_entity_poly.pdbx_seq_one_letter_code
_entity_poly.pdbx_strand_id
1 'polypeptide(L)'
;LPLGARVQMDAVISHGDGTPPQLVEDRHNLVIRARNTDQAPRSPLHCQTVAFSHYNHLAAQLPLDITTGKILTGCVKEQTAQCLGHIKTIVESIGHVMDDIVKVNIQVKNIADLDAVNAIYTKYFPSYLPARTVIGVSELPAGALIQMDAVMSNAESTPPQV
;
A
#
# COMPACT_ATOMS: atom_id res chain seq x y z
N LEU A 1 19.66 9.40 -5.02
CA LEU A 1 19.13 10.42 -4.11
C LEU A 1 19.92 11.72 -4.27
N PRO A 2 19.28 12.90 -4.16
CA PRO A 2 19.96 14.18 -4.30
C PRO A 2 21.11 14.33 -3.29
N LEU A 3 22.19 15.00 -3.71
CA LEU A 3 23.33 15.35 -2.84
C LEU A 3 24.01 14.16 -2.15
N GLY A 4 23.94 12.96 -2.72
CA GLY A 4 24.56 11.77 -2.16
C GLY A 4 23.87 11.20 -0.92
N ALA A 5 22.64 11.61 -0.64
CA ALA A 5 21.86 11.06 0.47
C ALA A 5 21.66 9.55 0.33
N ARG A 6 21.82 8.83 1.43
CA ARG A 6 21.66 7.37 1.48
C ARG A 6 20.24 6.95 1.82
N VAL A 7 19.46 7.82 2.43
CA VAL A 7 18.07 7.60 2.86
C VAL A 7 17.26 8.85 2.57
N GLN A 8 16.03 8.67 2.13
CA GLN A 8 15.01 9.71 2.03
C GLN A 8 13.75 9.17 2.71
N MET A 9 13.09 10.02 3.49
CA MET A 9 11.83 9.69 4.15
C MET A 9 10.82 10.78 3.89
N ASP A 10 9.58 10.39 3.73
CA ASP A 10 8.41 11.23 3.75
C ASP A 10 7.39 10.70 4.75
N ALA A 11 6.51 11.56 5.24
CA ALA A 11 5.48 11.18 6.18
C ALA A 11 4.17 11.91 5.87
N VAL A 12 3.07 11.23 6.07
CA VAL A 12 1.74 11.84 6.08
C VAL A 12 1.30 11.95 7.54
N ILE A 13 0.94 13.15 7.95
CA ILE A 13 0.55 13.45 9.32
C ILE A 13 -0.93 13.82 9.31
N SER A 14 -1.73 13.15 10.14
CA SER A 14 -3.09 13.59 10.41
C SER A 14 -3.06 14.85 11.23
N HIS A 15 -3.73 15.86 10.73
CA HIS A 15 -3.97 17.12 11.42
C HIS A 15 -5.49 17.29 11.50
N GLY A 16 -6.06 17.26 12.68
CA GLY A 16 -7.49 17.48 12.84
C GLY A 16 -7.96 18.74 12.08
N ASP A 17 -9.20 18.88 11.77
CA ASP A 17 -9.93 19.86 10.96
C ASP A 17 -9.46 21.34 10.94
N GLY A 18 -8.14 21.58 10.82
CA GLY A 18 -7.54 22.91 10.76
C GLY A 18 -7.27 23.56 12.12
N THR A 19 -7.47 22.87 13.21
CA THR A 19 -7.12 23.33 14.55
C THR A 19 -5.61 23.23 14.81
N PRO A 20 -5.03 24.12 15.64
CA PRO A 20 -3.64 24.01 16.10
C PRO A 20 -3.36 22.63 16.68
N PRO A 21 -2.10 22.17 16.70
CA PRO A 21 -1.74 20.86 17.25
C PRO A 21 -2.39 20.64 18.60
N GLN A 22 -3.32 19.69 18.67
CA GLN A 22 -3.98 19.34 19.92
C GLN A 22 -2.98 18.66 20.86
N LEU A 23 -3.15 18.83 22.15
CA LEU A 23 -2.40 18.09 23.16
C LEU A 23 -2.59 16.57 22.91
N VAL A 24 -1.58 15.77 23.27
CA VAL A 24 -1.59 14.32 23.04
C VAL A 24 -2.86 13.68 23.62
N GLU A 25 -3.38 14.22 24.72
CA GLU A 25 -4.60 13.78 25.39
C GLU A 25 -5.88 13.97 24.56
N ASP A 26 -5.91 14.99 23.68
CA ASP A 26 -7.06 15.26 22.81
C ASP A 26 -7.08 14.39 21.55
N ARG A 27 -5.98 13.69 21.24
CA ARG A 27 -5.85 12.85 20.04
C ARG A 27 -6.67 11.58 20.10
N HIS A 28 -7.20 11.18 21.23
CA HIS A 28 -8.04 9.98 21.36
C HIS A 28 -9.35 10.06 20.56
N ASN A 29 -9.78 11.27 20.20
CA ASN A 29 -10.97 11.49 19.37
C ASN A 29 -10.65 11.53 17.86
N LEU A 30 -9.37 11.54 17.47
CA LEU A 30 -8.99 11.41 16.07
C LEU A 30 -9.22 9.97 15.62
N VAL A 31 -10.02 9.83 14.58
CA VAL A 31 -10.31 8.50 14.00
C VAL A 31 -9.12 8.02 13.18
N ILE A 32 -8.01 7.72 13.86
CA ILE A 32 -6.88 7.03 13.26
C ILE A 32 -7.02 5.55 13.60
N ARG A 33 -7.12 4.69 12.59
CA ARG A 33 -7.27 3.24 12.78
C ARG A 33 -6.18 2.50 12.04
N ALA A 34 -5.28 1.89 12.80
CA ALA A 34 -4.27 0.98 12.30
C ALA A 34 -4.80 -0.46 12.34
N ARG A 35 -4.66 -1.20 11.24
CA ARG A 35 -5.16 -2.56 11.13
C ARG A 35 -4.17 -3.50 10.46
N ASN A 36 -4.27 -4.76 10.83
CA ASN A 36 -3.53 -5.87 10.25
C ASN A 36 -4.46 -7.08 10.07
N THR A 37 -4.19 -7.88 9.05
CA THR A 37 -4.77 -9.21 8.87
C THR A 37 -3.67 -10.26 8.83
N ASP A 38 -3.96 -11.47 9.33
CA ASP A 38 -3.03 -12.60 9.26
C ASP A 38 -3.05 -13.29 7.88
N GLN A 39 -3.95 -12.86 6.99
CA GLN A 39 -4.08 -13.40 5.62
C GLN A 39 -3.15 -12.71 4.61
N ALA A 40 -2.38 -11.71 5.04
CA ALA A 40 -1.36 -11.04 4.24
C ALA A 40 -0.07 -10.88 5.06
N PRO A 41 1.11 -10.67 4.42
CA PRO A 41 2.37 -10.53 5.14
C PRO A 41 2.33 -9.45 6.21
N ARG A 42 2.74 -9.77 7.43
CA ARG A 42 2.83 -8.84 8.56
C ARG A 42 4.26 -8.42 8.82
N SER A 43 4.41 -7.23 9.37
CA SER A 43 5.69 -6.68 9.84
C SER A 43 5.57 -6.25 11.30
N PRO A 44 6.59 -6.45 12.12
CA PRO A 44 6.65 -5.86 13.46
C PRO A 44 6.97 -4.36 13.43
N LEU A 45 7.32 -3.80 12.26
CA LEU A 45 7.82 -2.42 12.11
C LEU A 45 6.77 -1.45 11.58
N HIS A 46 5.64 -1.95 11.02
CA HIS A 46 4.56 -1.11 10.47
C HIS A 46 3.23 -1.88 10.43
N CYS A 47 2.13 -1.14 10.43
CA CYS A 47 0.81 -1.69 10.15
C CYS A 47 0.60 -1.86 8.64
N GLN A 48 -0.23 -2.82 8.25
CA GLN A 48 -0.58 -3.05 6.85
C GLN A 48 -1.45 -1.93 6.29
N THR A 49 -2.33 -1.36 7.12
CA THR A 49 -3.14 -0.21 6.73
C THR A 49 -3.37 0.74 7.89
N VAL A 50 -3.43 2.03 7.59
CA VAL A 50 -3.77 3.09 8.54
C VAL A 50 -4.80 4.00 7.88
N ALA A 51 -5.98 4.05 8.48
CA ALA A 51 -7.07 4.92 8.07
C ALA A 51 -7.10 6.19 8.91
N PHE A 52 -7.34 7.32 8.26
CA PHE A 52 -7.75 8.56 8.90
C PHE A 52 -8.60 9.39 7.93
N SER A 53 -9.61 10.06 8.47
CA SER A 53 -10.52 10.89 7.65
C SER A 53 -11.08 10.09 6.46
N HIS A 54 -10.91 10.60 5.25
CA HIS A 54 -11.45 10.04 4.00
C HIS A 54 -10.52 9.05 3.32
N TYR A 55 -9.37 8.71 3.90
CA TYR A 55 -8.37 7.87 3.26
C TYR A 55 -7.87 6.74 4.15
N ASN A 56 -7.57 5.63 3.49
CA ASN A 56 -6.78 4.52 4.04
C ASN A 56 -5.47 4.42 3.27
N HIS A 57 -4.36 4.42 4.01
CA HIS A 57 -3.03 4.24 3.46
C HIS A 57 -2.57 2.80 3.68
N LEU A 58 -2.26 2.09 2.61
CA LEU A 58 -1.72 0.74 2.67
C LEU A 58 -0.20 0.79 2.63
N ALA A 59 0.43 0.03 3.51
CA ALA A 59 1.88 -0.17 3.47
C ALA A 59 2.30 -0.89 2.19
N ALA A 60 3.53 -0.64 1.77
CA ALA A 60 4.10 -1.28 0.60
C ALA A 60 4.14 -2.80 0.77
N GLN A 61 3.59 -3.50 -0.20
CA GLN A 61 3.53 -4.95 -0.25
C GLN A 61 4.63 -5.49 -1.16
N LEU A 62 5.41 -6.41 -0.62
CA LEU A 62 6.36 -7.24 -1.34
C LEU A 62 5.67 -8.55 -1.77
N PRO A 63 6.16 -9.21 -2.82
CA PRO A 63 5.61 -10.50 -3.27
C PRO A 63 6.07 -11.66 -2.36
N LEU A 64 5.76 -11.58 -1.08
CA LEU A 64 6.10 -12.58 -0.08
C LEU A 64 5.11 -13.76 -0.12
N ASP A 65 5.63 -14.95 0.00
CA ASP A 65 4.84 -16.11 0.37
C ASP A 65 4.57 -16.07 1.88
N ILE A 66 3.31 -16.04 2.26
CA ILE A 66 2.90 -15.84 3.68
C ILE A 66 3.26 -17.06 4.56
N THR A 67 3.40 -18.24 3.98
CA THR A 67 3.75 -19.46 4.71
C THR A 67 5.25 -19.52 5.02
N THR A 68 6.06 -19.15 4.05
CA THR A 68 7.53 -19.26 4.17
C THR A 68 8.20 -17.96 4.58
N GLY A 69 7.52 -16.81 4.44
CA GLY A 69 8.07 -15.47 4.66
C GLY A 69 9.14 -15.07 3.64
N LYS A 70 9.26 -15.80 2.52
CA LYS A 70 10.26 -15.54 1.48
C LYS A 70 9.61 -14.88 0.26
N ILE A 71 10.42 -14.15 -0.50
CA ILE A 71 9.99 -13.64 -1.81
C ILE A 71 9.61 -14.81 -2.71
N LEU A 72 8.45 -14.70 -3.35
CA LEU A 72 8.00 -15.66 -4.34
C LEU A 72 9.02 -15.77 -5.48
N THR A 73 9.53 -16.96 -5.69
CA THR A 73 10.41 -17.25 -6.85
C THR A 73 9.56 -17.28 -8.09
N GLY A 74 9.94 -16.51 -9.10
CA GLY A 74 9.19 -16.46 -10.36
C GLY A 74 9.44 -15.16 -11.12
N CYS A 75 8.68 -14.99 -12.20
CA CYS A 75 8.81 -13.80 -13.05
C CYS A 75 8.03 -12.60 -12.44
N VAL A 76 8.25 -11.43 -13.04
CA VAL A 76 7.59 -10.19 -12.59
C VAL A 76 6.06 -10.30 -12.63
N LYS A 77 5.46 -11.07 -13.55
CA LYS A 77 4.00 -11.28 -13.61
C LYS A 77 3.47 -11.96 -12.37
N GLU A 78 4.15 -13.03 -11.93
CA GLU A 78 3.77 -13.78 -10.73
C GLU A 78 3.95 -12.92 -9.48
N GLN A 79 5.05 -12.20 -9.39
CA GLN A 79 5.30 -11.28 -8.28
C GLN A 79 4.31 -10.10 -8.26
N THR A 80 3.91 -9.58 -9.42
CA THR A 80 2.86 -8.56 -9.55
C THR A 80 1.52 -9.09 -9.03
N ALA A 81 1.13 -10.29 -9.44
CA ALA A 81 -0.11 -10.92 -8.98
C ALA A 81 -0.10 -11.13 -7.46
N GLN A 82 1.06 -11.51 -6.90
CA GLN A 82 1.21 -11.72 -5.47
C GLN A 82 1.06 -10.40 -4.68
N CYS A 83 1.72 -9.31 -5.11
CA CYS A 83 1.58 -8.00 -4.48
C CYS A 83 0.13 -7.50 -4.51
N LEU A 84 -0.52 -7.58 -5.67
CA LEU A 84 -1.93 -7.17 -5.83
C LEU A 84 -2.87 -8.09 -5.05
N GLY A 85 -2.56 -9.38 -4.95
CA GLY A 85 -3.28 -10.33 -4.11
C GLY A 85 -3.22 -9.93 -2.62
N HIS A 86 -2.05 -9.52 -2.13
CA HIS A 86 -1.91 -9.02 -0.75
C HIS A 86 -2.69 -7.72 -0.53
N ILE A 87 -2.58 -6.76 -1.46
CA ILE A 87 -3.36 -5.51 -1.40
C ILE A 87 -4.85 -5.84 -1.34
N LYS A 88 -5.35 -6.71 -2.22
CA LYS A 88 -6.75 -7.14 -2.23
C LYS A 88 -7.17 -7.75 -0.89
N THR A 89 -6.38 -8.67 -0.37
CA THR A 89 -6.65 -9.33 0.93
C THR A 89 -6.73 -8.31 2.08
N ILE A 90 -5.83 -7.33 2.11
CA ILE A 90 -5.83 -6.27 3.12
C ILE A 90 -7.07 -5.40 2.97
N VAL A 91 -7.39 -4.96 1.77
CA VAL A 91 -8.56 -4.14 1.45
C VAL A 91 -9.84 -4.84 1.88
N GLU A 92 -10.02 -6.10 1.50
CA GLU A 92 -11.21 -6.90 1.84
C GLU A 92 -11.31 -7.17 3.35
N SER A 93 -10.18 -7.32 4.06
CA SER A 93 -10.16 -7.55 5.50
C SER A 93 -10.71 -6.38 6.33
N ILE A 94 -10.82 -5.21 5.75
CA ILE A 94 -11.33 -3.99 6.39
C ILE A 94 -12.67 -3.54 5.80
N GLY A 95 -13.33 -4.43 5.03
CA GLY A 95 -14.67 -4.20 4.49
C GLY A 95 -14.74 -3.35 3.22
N HIS A 96 -13.62 -3.19 2.51
CA HIS A 96 -13.52 -2.46 1.25
C HIS A 96 -13.33 -3.39 0.06
N VAL A 97 -13.33 -2.82 -1.14
CA VAL A 97 -13.10 -3.52 -2.41
C VAL A 97 -12.00 -2.83 -3.21
N MET A 98 -11.46 -3.50 -4.21
CA MET A 98 -10.38 -2.94 -5.06
C MET A 98 -10.78 -1.64 -5.75
N ASP A 99 -12.07 -1.45 -6.04
CA ASP A 99 -12.60 -0.22 -6.66
C ASP A 99 -12.58 1.00 -5.72
N ASP A 100 -12.34 0.81 -4.41
CA ASP A 100 -12.12 1.94 -3.48
C ASP A 100 -10.69 2.51 -3.57
N ILE A 101 -9.77 1.82 -4.25
CA ILE A 101 -8.40 2.28 -4.43
C ILE A 101 -8.37 3.47 -5.41
N VAL A 102 -7.85 4.59 -4.95
CA VAL A 102 -7.74 5.83 -5.75
C VAL A 102 -6.32 6.09 -6.28
N LYS A 103 -5.32 5.48 -5.66
CA LYS A 103 -3.91 5.63 -6.04
C LYS A 103 -3.14 4.34 -5.80
N VAL A 104 -2.26 3.99 -6.75
CA VAL A 104 -1.26 2.92 -6.60
C VAL A 104 0.12 3.47 -6.96
N ASN A 105 1.11 3.19 -6.12
CA ASN A 105 2.52 3.42 -6.41
C ASN A 105 3.19 2.07 -6.67
N ILE A 106 4.01 2.02 -7.72
CA ILE A 106 4.71 0.81 -8.15
C ILE A 106 6.20 1.13 -8.24
N GLN A 107 7.00 0.33 -7.56
CA GLN A 107 8.44 0.29 -7.73
C GLN A 107 8.80 -1.01 -8.42
N VAL A 108 9.49 -0.93 -9.55
CA VAL A 108 9.90 -2.09 -10.35
C VAL A 108 11.41 -2.07 -10.56
N LYS A 109 12.05 -3.23 -10.39
CA LYS A 109 13.51 -3.33 -10.55
C LYS A 109 13.95 -3.08 -12.00
N ASN A 110 13.18 -3.55 -12.96
CA ASN A 110 13.46 -3.33 -14.38
C ASN A 110 12.25 -2.68 -15.05
N ILE A 111 12.40 -1.43 -15.48
CA ILE A 111 11.31 -0.67 -16.11
C ILE A 111 10.85 -1.29 -17.44
N ALA A 112 11.67 -2.08 -18.10
CA ALA A 112 11.30 -2.80 -19.31
C ALA A 112 10.24 -3.89 -19.07
N ASP A 113 10.04 -4.30 -17.81
CA ASP A 113 9.01 -5.28 -17.44
C ASP A 113 7.60 -4.68 -17.31
N LEU A 114 7.45 -3.37 -17.55
CA LEU A 114 6.20 -2.65 -17.29
C LEU A 114 5.00 -3.21 -18.07
N ASP A 115 5.18 -3.68 -19.29
CA ASP A 115 4.08 -4.29 -20.05
C ASP A 115 3.60 -5.60 -19.41
N ALA A 116 4.53 -6.37 -18.85
CA ALA A 116 4.20 -7.59 -18.11
C ALA A 116 3.45 -7.28 -16.80
N VAL A 117 3.83 -6.20 -16.11
CA VAL A 117 3.14 -5.67 -14.92
C VAL A 117 1.72 -5.21 -15.30
N ASN A 118 1.59 -4.41 -16.38
CA ASN A 118 0.32 -3.88 -16.85
C ASN A 118 -0.70 -4.98 -17.18
N ALA A 119 -0.24 -6.06 -17.82
CA ALA A 119 -1.07 -7.20 -18.19
C ALA A 119 -1.71 -7.92 -16.99
N ILE A 120 -1.11 -7.83 -15.81
CA ILE A 120 -1.65 -8.37 -14.56
C ILE A 120 -2.45 -7.30 -13.83
N TYR A 121 -1.91 -6.08 -13.74
CA TYR A 121 -2.50 -4.95 -13.02
C TYR A 121 -3.95 -4.68 -13.42
N THR A 122 -4.23 -4.62 -14.72
CA THR A 122 -5.59 -4.31 -15.24
C THR A 122 -6.65 -5.34 -14.84
N LYS A 123 -6.26 -6.56 -14.49
CA LYS A 123 -7.20 -7.61 -14.06
C LYS A 123 -7.77 -7.40 -12.66
N TYR A 124 -7.10 -6.59 -11.85
CA TYR A 124 -7.51 -6.32 -10.47
C TYR A 124 -8.44 -5.13 -10.33
N PHE A 125 -8.62 -4.33 -11.38
CA PHE A 125 -9.44 -3.12 -11.38
C PHE A 125 -10.51 -3.21 -12.48
N PRO A 126 -11.66 -3.86 -12.20
CA PRO A 126 -12.65 -4.14 -13.23
C PRO A 126 -13.47 -2.93 -13.64
N SER A 127 -13.68 -1.94 -12.76
CA SER A 127 -14.57 -0.81 -13.01
C SER A 127 -13.82 0.40 -13.54
N TYR A 128 -12.69 0.76 -12.95
CA TYR A 128 -11.82 1.86 -13.39
C TYR A 128 -10.38 1.63 -12.94
N LEU A 129 -9.44 2.33 -13.55
CA LEU A 129 -8.02 2.27 -13.16
C LEU A 129 -7.69 3.44 -12.21
N PRO A 130 -7.14 3.17 -11.02
CA PRO A 130 -6.72 4.22 -10.11
C PRO A 130 -5.56 5.04 -10.68
N ALA A 131 -5.37 6.26 -10.16
CA ALA A 131 -4.19 7.04 -10.45
C ALA A 131 -2.93 6.24 -10.09
N ARG A 132 -1.87 6.32 -10.92
CA ARG A 132 -0.69 5.46 -10.76
C ARG A 132 0.60 6.25 -10.91
N THR A 133 1.59 5.90 -10.08
CA THR A 133 2.99 6.26 -10.27
C THR A 133 3.81 5.00 -10.44
N VAL A 134 4.72 4.98 -11.42
CA VAL A 134 5.67 3.88 -11.61
C VAL A 134 7.08 4.45 -11.64
N ILE A 135 7.97 3.85 -10.87
CA ILE A 135 9.40 4.20 -10.87
C ILE A 135 10.25 2.93 -10.99
N GLY A 136 11.30 3.02 -11.78
CA GLY A 136 12.36 2.01 -11.80
C GLY A 136 13.31 2.25 -10.62
N VAL A 137 13.71 1.18 -9.94
CA VAL A 137 14.63 1.22 -8.80
C VAL A 137 15.77 0.23 -9.00
N SER A 138 16.94 0.52 -8.44
CA SER A 138 18.12 -0.35 -8.56
C SER A 138 17.94 -1.66 -7.81
N GLU A 139 17.30 -1.62 -6.63
CA GLU A 139 17.09 -2.77 -5.76
C GLU A 139 15.79 -2.65 -4.98
N LEU A 140 15.23 -3.79 -4.62
CA LEU A 140 14.09 -3.94 -3.71
C LEU A 140 14.45 -4.94 -2.60
N PRO A 141 13.80 -4.84 -1.43
CA PRO A 141 14.06 -5.73 -0.30
C PRO A 141 13.99 -7.21 -0.69
N ALA A 142 14.93 -8.00 -0.15
CA ALA A 142 15.03 -9.44 -0.35
C ALA A 142 15.09 -9.89 -1.82
N GLY A 143 15.52 -9.00 -2.75
CA GLY A 143 15.65 -9.32 -4.17
C GLY A 143 14.33 -9.35 -4.94
N ALA A 144 13.26 -8.76 -4.42
CA ALA A 144 12.00 -8.64 -5.14
C ALA A 144 12.18 -7.91 -6.47
N LEU A 145 11.35 -8.24 -7.45
CA LEU A 145 11.32 -7.56 -8.75
C LEU A 145 10.34 -6.38 -8.76
N ILE A 146 9.39 -6.37 -7.84
CA ILE A 146 8.33 -5.36 -7.74
C ILE A 146 7.87 -5.18 -6.29
N GLN A 147 7.43 -3.97 -5.97
CA GLN A 147 6.78 -3.60 -4.72
C GLN A 147 5.65 -2.62 -5.04
N MET A 148 4.55 -2.69 -4.29
CA MET A 148 3.40 -1.81 -4.50
C MET A 148 2.80 -1.34 -3.18
N ASP A 149 2.38 -0.09 -3.13
CA ASP A 149 1.51 0.46 -2.10
C ASP A 149 0.28 1.12 -2.72
N ALA A 150 -0.72 1.40 -1.90
CA ALA A 150 -1.96 1.97 -2.38
C ALA A 150 -2.57 2.95 -1.36
N VAL A 151 -3.38 3.86 -1.89
CA VAL A 151 -4.28 4.71 -1.10
C VAL A 151 -5.69 4.41 -1.58
N MET A 152 -6.61 4.18 -0.66
CA MET A 152 -8.02 4.04 -0.97
C MET A 152 -8.86 5.10 -0.28
N SER A 153 -10.02 5.38 -0.89
CA SER A 153 -11.02 6.30 -0.37
C SER A 153 -11.92 5.58 0.62
N ASN A 154 -12.23 6.24 1.72
CA ASN A 154 -13.37 5.89 2.56
C ASN A 154 -14.58 6.72 2.11
N ALA A 155 -15.80 6.19 2.22
CA ALA A 155 -16.99 6.96 1.94
C ALA A 155 -17.06 8.22 2.82
N GLU A 156 -17.56 9.31 2.26
CA GLU A 156 -17.75 10.56 3.00
C GLU A 156 -18.56 10.32 4.27
N SER A 157 -18.13 10.90 5.39
CA SER A 157 -18.77 10.83 6.70
C SER A 157 -18.87 9.44 7.33
N THR A 158 -18.29 8.43 6.72
CA THR A 158 -18.18 7.11 7.36
C THR A 158 -16.81 6.98 8.04
N PRO A 159 -16.76 6.71 9.35
CA PRO A 159 -15.52 6.21 9.94
C PRO A 159 -15.09 4.96 9.19
N PRO A 160 -13.79 4.71 9.03
CA PRO A 160 -13.31 3.46 8.44
C PRO A 160 -14.05 2.29 9.07
N GLN A 161 -14.68 1.48 8.24
CA GLN A 161 -15.49 0.36 8.73
C GLN A 161 -14.63 -0.57 9.60
N VAL A 162 -15.23 -1.08 10.64
CA VAL A 162 -14.56 -1.85 11.71
C VAL A 162 -14.22 -3.25 11.24
#